data_c85aaf7792b82e5d34f8772a35fc14a0
#
_entry.id   c85aaf7792b82e5d34f8772a35fc14a0
#
_cell.length_a   1.000
_cell.length_b   1.000
_cell.length_c   1.000
_cell.angle_alpha   90.00
_cell.angle_beta   90.00
_cell.angle_gamma   90.00
#
_symmetry.space_group_name_H-M   'P 1'
#
loop_
_entity.id
_entity.type
_entity.pdbx_description
1 polymer ?
#
loop_
_entity_poly.entity_id
_entity_poly.type
_entity_poly.pdbx_seq_one_letter_code
_entity_poly.pdbx_strand_id
1 'polypeptide(L)'
;METGKSDVLDKIEKINKKDSALQEIIPKGYEIEHHQCGIALNQLIPSKKEGEPDKKVFITSTIPQITERFEDIESNEVSFNMLFYDNKTPVNIAVSAEEISDSRQLLKLVNKKLDVTSSTSTKLVDYINASKRYNPPLNVKVATRLGHVKGYFIYPYQEVMKDSNVKLFSNDKGFQKLIDSFRSKGTLQGYSKKVFAQIKDLPMVMVMLYASLGSVLLREFGLQPFIVEISGSTSTGKTFTLNLVSSVWGTSDLITTWSSTQNSIESMASFLNSFPMFKDDTRNTHPKFVTSATYNFSSGESKSRSNINLTLNAKKEWRNILISTGESSIANMADEKAGVSARVVTLQDQPYPDNFDFTTLDKSFRENYGTLGLAFIKQYESKKDVYKNAFESYQRYFNQKGSNEIMQRLGRAFALLQVTGEVLNDIDGFEHDHFKIIEQAYDSMVKNNKTIDKPKQLLEEILQYLDANRNNIVGDGYSSVKNGDIKAIYKRDYLCILGETVKEKLTHELQTITGQWDKKGYLIKGEKDRLQKQVKHQTVKYRGFAIRQEVLKELGFDFSNSYNPNSNY
;
A
#
# COMPACT_ATOMS: atom_id res chain seq x y z
N MET A 1 34.71 12.57 -4.48
CA MET A 1 34.50 11.44 -5.41
C MET A 1 33.74 11.82 -6.70
N GLU A 2 33.55 13.12 -6.95
CA GLU A 2 32.95 13.64 -8.21
C GLU A 2 33.92 13.71 -9.39
N THR A 3 35.21 13.67 -9.14
CA THR A 3 36.23 13.86 -10.17
C THR A 3 36.31 12.73 -11.21
N GLY A 4 35.98 11.49 -10.88
CA GLY A 4 36.06 10.37 -11.84
C GLY A 4 34.92 10.32 -12.87
N LYS A 5 33.73 10.83 -12.50
CA LYS A 5 32.55 10.82 -13.39
C LYS A 5 32.65 11.92 -14.47
N SER A 6 33.18 13.08 -14.07
CA SER A 6 33.51 14.19 -14.98
C SER A 6 34.52 13.77 -16.03
N ASP A 7 35.55 13.04 -15.64
CA ASP A 7 36.67 12.69 -16.50
C ASP A 7 36.31 11.72 -17.66
N VAL A 8 35.42 10.73 -17.37
CA VAL A 8 34.92 9.79 -18.39
C VAL A 8 33.89 10.46 -19.31
N LEU A 9 32.98 11.26 -18.77
CA LEU A 9 31.98 11.99 -19.54
C LEU A 9 32.66 13.06 -20.42
N ASP A 10 33.63 13.79 -19.89
CA ASP A 10 34.43 14.77 -20.65
C ASP A 10 35.23 14.09 -21.77
N LYS A 11 35.79 12.91 -21.52
CA LYS A 11 36.47 12.11 -22.54
C LYS A 11 35.51 11.63 -23.64
N ILE A 12 34.30 11.20 -23.26
CA ILE A 12 33.27 10.76 -24.22
C ILE A 12 32.71 11.94 -25.04
N GLU A 13 32.51 13.12 -24.43
CA GLU A 13 32.14 14.33 -25.19
C GLU A 13 33.22 14.76 -26.19
N LYS A 14 34.48 14.54 -25.87
CA LYS A 14 35.61 14.77 -26.78
C LYS A 14 35.59 13.84 -28.00
N ILE A 15 35.03 12.60 -27.88
CA ILE A 15 34.86 11.66 -29.01
C ILE A 15 34.08 12.31 -30.16
N ASN A 16 33.10 13.13 -29.87
CA ASN A 16 32.28 13.79 -30.89
C ASN A 16 32.88 15.08 -31.45
N LYS A 17 34.00 15.58 -30.89
CA LYS A 17 34.61 16.88 -31.26
C LYS A 17 35.88 16.76 -32.13
N LYS A 18 36.18 15.61 -32.78
CA LYS A 18 37.36 15.42 -33.63
C LYS A 18 38.72 15.64 -32.95
N ASP A 19 38.91 15.26 -31.72
CA ASP A 19 40.15 15.51 -30.99
C ASP A 19 41.02 14.23 -30.89
N SER A 20 42.33 14.35 -31.10
CA SER A 20 43.30 13.25 -31.10
C SER A 20 43.50 12.53 -29.75
N ALA A 21 42.95 13.09 -28.65
CA ALA A 21 42.96 12.49 -27.33
C ALA A 21 42.01 11.28 -27.14
N LEU A 22 41.29 10.88 -28.18
CA LEU A 22 40.20 9.91 -28.16
C LEU A 22 40.65 8.46 -28.26
N GLN A 23 41.83 8.20 -28.79
CA GLN A 23 42.37 6.83 -28.81
C GLN A 23 42.73 6.31 -27.43
N GLU A 24 42.87 7.18 -26.43
CA GLU A 24 43.22 6.76 -25.08
C GLU A 24 42.13 5.91 -24.36
N ILE A 25 40.87 5.98 -24.81
CA ILE A 25 39.78 5.18 -24.20
C ILE A 25 39.41 3.93 -25.00
N ILE A 26 39.98 3.75 -26.17
CA ILE A 26 39.71 2.60 -27.04
C ILE A 26 40.74 1.50 -26.76
N PRO A 27 40.31 0.26 -26.47
CA PRO A 27 41.23 -0.86 -26.24
C PRO A 27 42.10 -1.16 -27.45
N LYS A 28 43.31 -1.70 -27.21
CA LYS A 28 44.17 -2.19 -28.27
C LYS A 28 43.44 -3.20 -29.15
N GLY A 29 43.66 -3.11 -30.49
CA GLY A 29 42.99 -3.95 -31.48
C GLY A 29 41.68 -3.35 -32.01
N TYR A 30 41.34 -2.13 -31.58
CA TYR A 30 40.21 -1.36 -32.10
C TYR A 30 40.65 0.05 -32.48
N GLU A 31 39.95 0.64 -33.47
CA GLU A 31 40.24 1.99 -34.00
C GLU A 31 38.95 2.72 -34.33
N ILE A 32 38.92 4.03 -34.03
CA ILE A 32 37.83 4.92 -34.47
C ILE A 32 38.25 5.57 -35.79
N GLU A 33 37.40 5.46 -36.79
CA GLU A 33 37.56 6.12 -38.08
C GLU A 33 36.47 7.18 -38.27
N HIS A 34 36.88 8.38 -38.66
CA HIS A 34 35.98 9.49 -38.91
C HIS A 34 35.63 9.56 -40.39
N HIS A 35 34.32 9.51 -40.69
CA HIS A 35 33.78 9.66 -42.03
C HIS A 35 33.00 10.97 -42.16
N GLN A 36 32.67 11.37 -43.38
CA GLN A 36 31.83 12.55 -43.63
C GLN A 36 30.45 12.44 -42.98
N CYS A 37 29.93 11.22 -42.86
CA CYS A 37 28.60 10.91 -42.33
C CYS A 37 28.60 10.48 -40.84
N GLY A 38 29.77 10.48 -40.16
CA GLY A 38 29.83 10.06 -38.74
C GLY A 38 31.14 9.37 -38.37
N ILE A 39 31.09 8.53 -37.36
CA ILE A 39 32.20 7.74 -36.83
C ILE A 39 31.96 6.25 -37.07
N ALA A 40 33.01 5.49 -37.23
CA ALA A 40 32.98 4.03 -37.31
C ALA A 40 33.97 3.43 -36.32
N LEU A 41 33.52 2.47 -35.53
CA LEU A 41 34.39 1.61 -34.74
C LEU A 41 34.79 0.40 -35.58
N ASN A 42 36.07 0.19 -35.76
CA ASN A 42 36.63 -0.94 -36.49
C ASN A 42 37.45 -1.84 -35.58
N GLN A 43 37.40 -3.15 -35.80
CA GLN A 43 38.34 -4.13 -35.24
C GLN A 43 39.56 -4.20 -36.17
N LEU A 44 40.77 -4.15 -35.61
CA LEU A 44 42.01 -4.35 -36.30
C LEU A 44 42.40 -5.84 -36.25
N ILE A 45 42.43 -6.49 -37.40
CA ILE A 45 42.89 -7.87 -37.51
C ILE A 45 44.34 -7.82 -38.09
N PRO A 46 45.34 -8.29 -37.31
CA PRO A 46 46.72 -8.26 -37.74
C PRO A 46 46.92 -8.97 -39.09
N SER A 47 47.68 -8.32 -39.99
CA SER A 47 48.07 -8.95 -41.27
C SER A 47 49.02 -10.12 -40.99
N LYS A 48 48.85 -11.23 -41.74
CA LYS A 48 49.75 -12.38 -41.67
C LYS A 48 51.06 -12.16 -42.46
N LYS A 49 51.12 -11.06 -43.21
CA LYS A 49 52.30 -10.74 -44.04
C LYS A 49 52.96 -9.51 -43.43
N GLU A 50 54.28 -9.62 -43.26
CA GLU A 50 55.12 -8.56 -42.75
C GLU A 50 55.11 -7.34 -43.71
N GLY A 51 54.80 -6.15 -43.19
CA GLY A 51 54.70 -4.89 -43.98
C GLY A 51 53.28 -4.57 -44.52
N GLU A 52 52.28 -5.45 -44.43
CA GLU A 52 50.94 -5.12 -44.85
C GLU A 52 50.16 -4.52 -43.68
N PRO A 53 49.31 -3.50 -43.87
CA PRO A 53 48.49 -2.90 -42.82
C PRO A 53 47.43 -3.90 -42.31
N ASP A 54 47.07 -3.73 -41.06
CA ASP A 54 46.03 -4.52 -40.42
C ASP A 54 44.69 -4.37 -41.15
N LYS A 55 43.93 -5.45 -41.24
CA LYS A 55 42.60 -5.43 -41.86
C LYS A 55 41.60 -4.78 -40.90
N LYS A 56 40.95 -3.71 -41.36
CA LYS A 56 39.87 -3.07 -40.64
C LYS A 56 38.55 -3.78 -40.90
N VAL A 57 37.83 -4.11 -39.85
CA VAL A 57 36.49 -4.73 -39.92
C VAL A 57 35.52 -3.89 -39.12
N PHE A 58 34.53 -3.33 -39.81
CA PHE A 58 33.47 -2.50 -39.19
C PHE A 58 32.69 -3.26 -38.12
N ILE A 59 32.39 -2.57 -37.00
CA ILE A 59 31.62 -3.09 -35.89
C ILE A 59 30.33 -2.28 -35.70
N THR A 60 30.44 -0.96 -35.52
CA THR A 60 29.30 -0.09 -35.19
C THR A 60 29.60 1.37 -35.48
N SER A 61 28.59 2.16 -35.79
CA SER A 61 28.65 3.62 -35.83
C SER A 61 28.36 4.30 -34.47
N THR A 62 27.79 3.55 -33.53
CA THR A 62 27.59 3.99 -32.15
C THR A 62 28.60 3.28 -31.25
N ILE A 63 29.47 4.03 -30.55
CA ILE A 63 30.58 3.47 -29.77
C ILE A 63 30.13 3.35 -28.29
N PRO A 64 29.64 2.19 -27.86
CA PRO A 64 29.13 2.05 -26.49
C PRO A 64 30.28 1.98 -25.46
N GLN A 65 30.12 2.69 -24.36
CA GLN A 65 30.99 2.67 -23.19
C GLN A 65 30.21 2.28 -21.96
N ILE A 66 30.73 1.40 -21.15
CA ILE A 66 30.15 1.03 -19.86
C ILE A 66 30.69 2.00 -18.81
N THR A 67 29.82 2.86 -18.27
CA THR A 67 30.23 3.92 -17.35
C THR A 67 30.05 3.54 -15.88
N GLU A 68 29.00 2.79 -15.57
CA GLU A 68 28.70 2.36 -14.19
C GLU A 68 28.36 0.87 -14.17
N ARG A 69 28.80 0.17 -13.12
CA ARG A 69 28.40 -1.19 -12.76
C ARG A 69 27.50 -1.09 -11.55
N PHE A 70 26.24 -1.42 -11.72
CA PHE A 70 25.24 -1.46 -10.67
C PHE A 70 25.21 -2.83 -10.02
N GLU A 71 25.21 -2.87 -8.69
CA GLU A 71 25.05 -4.07 -7.90
C GLU A 71 23.84 -3.87 -6.97
N ASP A 72 22.77 -4.64 -7.21
CA ASP A 72 21.58 -4.59 -6.39
C ASP A 72 21.86 -5.16 -5.00
N ILE A 73 21.56 -4.38 -3.95
CA ILE A 73 21.87 -4.76 -2.56
C ILE A 73 20.99 -5.90 -2.02
N GLU A 74 19.89 -6.23 -2.69
CA GLU A 74 19.00 -7.31 -2.27
C GLU A 74 19.27 -8.61 -3.02
N SER A 75 19.31 -8.56 -4.35
CA SER A 75 19.48 -9.74 -5.21
C SER A 75 20.95 -10.07 -5.50
N ASN A 76 21.87 -9.12 -5.31
CA ASN A 76 23.27 -9.16 -5.77
C ASN A 76 23.38 -9.27 -7.31
N GLU A 77 22.30 -9.04 -8.04
CA GLU A 77 22.32 -9.00 -9.49
C GLU A 77 23.12 -7.80 -10.01
N VAL A 78 23.81 -8.02 -11.13
CA VAL A 78 24.64 -6.99 -11.73
C VAL A 78 24.01 -6.50 -13.02
N SER A 79 23.94 -5.19 -13.17
CA SER A 79 23.57 -4.50 -14.38
C SER A 79 24.57 -3.36 -14.67
N PHE A 80 24.45 -2.75 -15.83
CA PHE A 80 25.41 -1.73 -16.27
C PHE A 80 24.69 -0.53 -16.85
N ASN A 81 25.30 0.64 -16.73
CA ASN A 81 24.93 1.82 -17.50
C ASN A 81 25.79 1.88 -18.75
N MET A 82 25.15 1.85 -19.92
CA MET A 82 25.80 1.99 -21.22
C MET A 82 25.50 3.35 -21.79
N LEU A 83 26.55 4.10 -22.09
CA LEU A 83 26.48 5.40 -22.74
C LEU A 83 27.03 5.30 -24.16
N PHE A 84 26.33 5.82 -25.15
CA PHE A 84 26.77 6.03 -26.51
C PHE A 84 26.10 7.25 -27.14
N TYR A 85 26.51 7.64 -28.33
CA TYR A 85 25.93 8.78 -29.04
C TYR A 85 25.21 8.31 -30.31
N ASP A 86 23.96 8.74 -30.47
CA ASP A 86 23.19 8.63 -31.69
C ASP A 86 23.06 10.05 -32.29
N ASN A 87 23.69 10.28 -33.45
CA ASN A 87 23.69 11.59 -34.12
C ASN A 87 24.01 12.77 -33.18
N LYS A 88 25.08 12.68 -32.41
CA LYS A 88 25.52 13.65 -31.39
C LYS A 88 24.64 13.79 -30.17
N THR A 89 23.56 13.02 -30.06
CA THR A 89 22.69 12.99 -28.87
C THR A 89 23.17 11.87 -27.92
N PRO A 90 23.50 12.16 -26.67
CA PRO A 90 23.88 11.12 -25.71
C PRO A 90 22.71 10.22 -25.40
N VAL A 91 22.92 8.92 -25.46
CA VAL A 91 21.95 7.88 -25.13
C VAL A 91 22.51 7.08 -23.95
N ASN A 92 21.82 7.16 -22.83
CA ASN A 92 22.09 6.37 -21.62
C ASN A 92 21.06 5.27 -21.49
N ILE A 93 21.51 4.03 -21.44
CA ILE A 93 20.62 2.89 -21.22
C ILE A 93 21.16 1.97 -20.14
N ALA A 94 20.25 1.48 -19.33
CA ALA A 94 20.57 0.39 -18.44
C ALA A 94 20.45 -0.94 -19.19
N VAL A 95 21.40 -1.82 -18.95
CA VAL A 95 21.52 -3.14 -19.60
C VAL A 95 21.90 -4.17 -18.55
N SER A 96 21.35 -5.38 -18.66
CA SER A 96 21.75 -6.49 -17.81
C SER A 96 23.12 -7.04 -18.22
N ALA A 97 23.76 -7.79 -17.33
CA ALA A 97 25.01 -8.49 -17.66
C ALA A 97 24.81 -9.50 -18.81
N GLU A 98 23.63 -10.12 -18.90
CA GLU A 98 23.27 -11.04 -19.97
C GLU A 98 23.16 -10.32 -21.34
N GLU A 99 22.48 -9.15 -21.38
CA GLU A 99 22.31 -8.37 -22.63
C GLU A 99 23.63 -7.97 -23.28
N ILE A 100 24.67 -7.69 -22.51
CA ILE A 100 26.00 -7.30 -23.04
C ILE A 100 26.97 -8.45 -23.21
N SER A 101 26.61 -9.67 -22.78
CA SER A 101 27.46 -10.86 -22.87
C SER A 101 27.01 -11.84 -23.98
N ASP A 102 25.76 -11.75 -24.41
CA ASP A 102 25.18 -12.60 -25.46
C ASP A 102 24.83 -11.77 -26.71
N SER A 103 25.35 -12.19 -27.87
CA SER A 103 25.15 -11.47 -29.13
C SER A 103 23.69 -11.39 -29.57
N ARG A 104 22.84 -12.39 -29.22
CA ARG A 104 21.42 -12.41 -29.56
C ARG A 104 20.64 -11.45 -28.65
N GLN A 105 21.02 -11.37 -27.37
CA GLN A 105 20.43 -10.42 -26.45
C GLN A 105 20.83 -8.97 -26.82
N LEU A 106 22.09 -8.76 -27.21
CA LEU A 106 22.57 -7.45 -27.61
C LEU A 106 21.79 -6.88 -28.81
N LEU A 107 21.34 -7.74 -29.75
CA LEU A 107 20.52 -7.33 -30.90
C LEU A 107 19.20 -6.65 -30.47
N LYS A 108 18.65 -6.93 -29.30
CA LYS A 108 17.44 -6.26 -28.80
C LYS A 108 17.64 -4.76 -28.55
N LEU A 109 18.90 -4.34 -28.35
CA LEU A 109 19.23 -2.95 -28.08
C LEU A 109 19.18 -2.06 -29.36
N VAL A 110 18.98 -2.64 -30.54
CA VAL A 110 18.68 -1.87 -31.75
C VAL A 110 17.48 -0.97 -31.59
N ASN A 111 16.47 -1.44 -30.83
CA ASN A 111 15.26 -0.65 -30.47
C ASN A 111 15.59 0.51 -29.53
N LYS A 112 16.77 0.51 -28.91
CA LYS A 112 17.27 1.57 -28.03
C LYS A 112 18.32 2.43 -28.73
N LYS A 113 18.37 2.38 -30.09
CA LYS A 113 19.25 3.16 -30.97
C LYS A 113 20.72 2.71 -31.00
N LEU A 114 21.05 1.54 -30.47
CA LEU A 114 22.38 0.97 -30.65
C LEU A 114 22.52 0.44 -32.08
N ASP A 115 23.55 0.88 -32.81
CA ASP A 115 23.83 0.37 -34.14
C ASP A 115 24.48 -1.02 -34.04
N VAL A 116 23.66 -2.05 -34.19
CA VAL A 116 24.06 -3.46 -34.11
C VAL A 116 23.25 -4.30 -35.09
N THR A 117 23.91 -5.22 -35.77
CA THR A 117 23.30 -6.16 -36.71
C THR A 117 23.70 -7.59 -36.34
N SER A 118 23.02 -8.58 -36.91
CA SER A 118 23.39 -10.00 -36.71
C SER A 118 24.84 -10.33 -37.15
N SER A 119 25.38 -9.61 -38.10
CA SER A 119 26.77 -9.79 -38.58
C SER A 119 27.82 -9.10 -37.71
N THR A 120 27.43 -8.08 -36.94
CA THR A 120 28.34 -7.30 -36.09
C THR A 120 28.21 -7.57 -34.62
N SER A 121 27.10 -8.18 -34.17
CA SER A 121 26.76 -8.34 -32.73
C SER A 121 27.83 -9.08 -31.91
N THR A 122 28.44 -10.16 -32.44
CA THR A 122 29.49 -10.89 -31.72
C THR A 122 30.72 -10.01 -31.51
N LYS A 123 31.16 -9.28 -32.56
CA LYS A 123 32.30 -8.36 -32.46
C LYS A 123 32.03 -7.19 -31.53
N LEU A 124 30.78 -6.73 -31.48
CA LEU A 124 30.39 -5.66 -30.56
C LEU A 124 30.37 -6.16 -29.09
N VAL A 125 29.96 -7.41 -28.82
CA VAL A 125 30.11 -8.06 -27.51
C VAL A 125 31.58 -8.12 -27.10
N ASP A 126 32.48 -8.54 -28.02
CA ASP A 126 33.94 -8.61 -27.78
C ASP A 126 34.51 -7.22 -27.45
N TYR A 127 34.11 -6.20 -28.24
CA TYR A 127 34.50 -4.81 -27.97
C TYR A 127 34.02 -4.32 -26.60
N ILE A 128 32.74 -4.49 -26.27
CA ILE A 128 32.18 -4.06 -24.98
C ILE A 128 32.93 -4.70 -23.81
N ASN A 129 33.25 -5.99 -23.91
CA ASN A 129 34.03 -6.69 -22.92
C ASN A 129 35.50 -6.23 -22.84
N ALA A 130 36.10 -5.92 -23.97
CA ALA A 130 37.45 -5.36 -24.00
C ALA A 130 37.49 -3.94 -23.42
N SER A 131 36.52 -3.09 -23.81
CA SER A 131 36.37 -1.72 -23.31
C SER A 131 36.12 -1.69 -21.80
N LYS A 132 35.27 -2.57 -21.30
CA LYS A 132 34.98 -2.71 -19.86
C LYS A 132 36.21 -3.11 -19.02
N ARG A 133 37.12 -3.92 -19.60
CA ARG A 133 38.38 -4.28 -18.92
C ARG A 133 39.41 -3.15 -19.02
N TYR A 134 39.45 -2.44 -20.15
CA TYR A 134 40.38 -1.34 -20.36
C TYR A 134 40.00 -0.08 -19.58
N ASN A 135 38.69 0.22 -19.51
CA ASN A 135 38.10 1.30 -18.73
C ASN A 135 37.12 0.69 -17.68
N PRO A 136 37.59 0.30 -16.51
CA PRO A 136 36.72 -0.29 -15.51
C PRO A 136 35.57 0.66 -15.10
N PRO A 137 34.33 0.21 -15.13
CA PRO A 137 33.18 1.04 -14.73
C PRO A 137 33.19 1.37 -13.24
N LEU A 138 32.58 2.50 -12.89
CA LEU A 138 32.39 2.87 -11.50
C LEU A 138 31.41 1.88 -10.84
N ASN A 139 31.81 1.26 -9.74
CA ASN A 139 30.93 0.41 -8.96
C ASN A 139 29.94 1.25 -8.14
N VAL A 140 28.65 1.00 -8.32
CA VAL A 140 27.57 1.72 -7.64
C VAL A 140 26.63 0.69 -7.02
N LYS A 141 26.40 0.79 -5.71
CA LYS A 141 25.36 0.02 -5.06
C LYS A 141 23.99 0.64 -5.37
N VAL A 142 23.05 -0.21 -5.73
CA VAL A 142 21.69 0.23 -6.08
C VAL A 142 20.63 -0.57 -5.34
N ALA A 143 19.46 0.04 -5.19
CA ALA A 143 18.24 -0.62 -4.78
C ALA A 143 17.21 -0.45 -5.89
N THR A 144 16.40 -1.48 -6.12
CA THR A 144 15.38 -1.49 -7.17
C THR A 144 13.99 -1.11 -6.65
N ARG A 145 13.87 -0.76 -5.37
CA ARG A 145 12.63 -0.34 -4.70
C ARG A 145 12.90 0.73 -3.64
N LEU A 146 11.83 1.40 -3.24
CA LEU A 146 11.83 2.50 -2.27
C LEU A 146 11.78 2.00 -0.82
N GLY A 147 11.91 2.92 0.15
CA GLY A 147 11.75 2.66 1.57
C GLY A 147 12.87 1.83 2.20
N HIS A 148 12.56 1.02 3.18
CA HIS A 148 13.54 0.23 3.93
C HIS A 148 14.03 -0.98 3.13
N VAL A 149 15.31 -0.98 2.75
CA VAL A 149 15.99 -2.02 1.96
C VAL A 149 17.33 -2.35 2.59
N LYS A 150 17.50 -3.55 3.14
CA LYS A 150 18.78 -4.04 3.71
C LYS A 150 19.48 -3.04 4.66
N GLY A 151 18.71 -2.36 5.52
CA GLY A 151 19.23 -1.40 6.48
C GLY A 151 19.37 0.04 5.96
N TYR A 152 19.11 0.26 4.69
CA TYR A 152 19.04 1.60 4.09
C TYR A 152 17.60 2.05 3.96
N PHE A 153 17.36 3.37 4.01
CA PHE A 153 16.09 3.97 3.62
C PHE A 153 16.26 4.65 2.26
N ILE A 154 15.60 4.14 1.24
CA ILE A 154 15.74 4.59 -0.15
C ILE A 154 14.64 5.59 -0.46
N TYR A 155 15.03 6.83 -0.72
CA TYR A 155 14.15 7.90 -1.19
C TYR A 155 14.39 8.15 -2.68
N PRO A 156 13.40 8.57 -3.46
CA PRO A 156 13.57 8.78 -4.91
C PRO A 156 14.70 9.73 -5.30
N TYR A 157 14.95 10.74 -4.49
CA TYR A 157 16.00 11.74 -4.70
C TYR A 157 17.04 11.65 -3.58
N GLN A 158 18.27 11.31 -3.94
CA GLN A 158 19.36 11.05 -2.99
C GLN A 158 19.80 12.22 -2.12
N GLU A 159 19.61 13.45 -2.60
CA GLU A 159 20.03 14.68 -1.91
C GLU A 159 19.48 14.79 -0.49
N VAL A 160 18.52 13.96 -0.17
CA VAL A 160 17.78 13.94 1.07
C VAL A 160 18.41 13.07 2.15
N MET A 161 19.07 11.98 1.74
CA MET A 161 19.66 10.99 2.64
C MET A 161 21.19 11.09 2.56
N LYS A 162 21.78 12.01 3.32
CA LYS A 162 23.21 12.38 3.25
C LYS A 162 24.22 11.22 3.37
N ASP A 163 23.82 10.06 3.89
CA ASP A 163 24.72 8.94 4.20
C ASP A 163 24.48 7.69 3.35
N SER A 164 23.59 7.74 2.34
CA SER A 164 23.29 6.58 1.51
C SER A 164 24.17 6.54 0.27
N ASN A 165 25.17 5.63 0.27
CA ASN A 165 25.94 5.26 -0.93
C ASN A 165 25.13 4.37 -1.90
N VAL A 166 23.83 4.17 -1.65
CA VAL A 166 22.93 3.33 -2.44
C VAL A 166 21.98 4.22 -3.22
N LYS A 167 21.93 4.03 -4.55
CA LYS A 167 21.05 4.78 -5.45
C LYS A 167 19.78 4.00 -5.75
N LEU A 168 18.64 4.67 -5.89
CA LEU A 168 17.48 4.07 -6.52
C LEU A 168 17.77 3.87 -8.01
N PHE A 169 17.50 2.67 -8.50
CA PHE A 169 17.66 2.32 -9.90
C PHE A 169 16.46 1.51 -10.39
N SER A 170 15.79 1.96 -11.41
CA SER A 170 14.68 1.23 -12.03
C SER A 170 14.76 1.32 -13.55
N ASN A 171 14.66 0.20 -14.22
CA ASN A 171 14.54 0.08 -15.67
C ASN A 171 13.09 0.09 -16.15
N ASP A 172 12.11 0.04 -15.23
CA ASP A 172 10.70 0.00 -15.56
C ASP A 172 10.16 1.43 -15.78
N LYS A 173 9.71 1.70 -17.02
CA LYS A 173 9.13 3.01 -17.37
C LYS A 173 7.88 3.36 -16.55
N GLY A 174 7.11 2.36 -16.08
CA GLY A 174 5.96 2.57 -15.23
C GLY A 174 6.37 3.10 -13.86
N PHE A 175 7.44 2.57 -13.28
CA PHE A 175 8.00 3.07 -12.03
C PHE A 175 8.73 4.40 -12.19
N GLN A 176 9.30 4.69 -13.37
CA GLN A 176 9.93 5.99 -13.61
C GLN A 176 8.92 7.14 -13.46
N LYS A 177 7.70 6.99 -14.00
CA LYS A 177 6.64 7.99 -13.80
C LYS A 177 6.31 8.17 -12.32
N LEU A 178 6.26 7.07 -11.56
CA LEU A 178 6.00 7.10 -10.12
C LEU A 178 7.15 7.77 -9.36
N ILE A 179 8.42 7.49 -9.71
CA ILE A 179 9.59 8.15 -9.14
C ILE A 179 9.53 9.67 -9.39
N ASP A 180 9.23 10.06 -10.63
CA ASP A 180 9.12 11.46 -11.01
C ASP A 180 8.00 12.21 -10.26
N SER A 181 7.01 11.48 -9.75
CA SER A 181 5.91 12.06 -8.98
C SER A 181 6.30 12.50 -7.57
N PHE A 182 7.41 11.99 -7.02
CA PHE A 182 7.93 12.40 -5.70
C PHE A 182 8.64 13.78 -5.72
N ARG A 183 8.23 14.67 -6.58
CA ARG A 183 8.78 16.03 -6.65
C ARG A 183 8.32 16.86 -5.48
N SER A 184 9.07 17.92 -5.20
CA SER A 184 8.69 18.94 -4.20
C SER A 184 8.54 20.30 -4.84
N LYS A 185 7.62 21.11 -4.30
CA LYS A 185 7.42 22.52 -4.63
C LYS A 185 7.03 23.29 -3.38
N GLY A 186 7.44 24.54 -3.30
CA GLY A 186 7.18 25.38 -2.14
C GLY A 186 8.13 25.08 -0.97
N THR A 187 7.66 25.36 0.25
CA THR A 187 8.44 25.20 1.47
C THR A 187 7.63 24.48 2.55
N LEU A 188 8.31 23.87 3.54
CA LEU A 188 7.66 23.25 4.69
C LEU A 188 6.79 24.27 5.44
N GLN A 189 7.30 25.49 5.66
CA GLN A 189 6.55 26.57 6.30
C GLN A 189 5.32 26.99 5.47
N GLY A 190 5.45 27.00 4.12
CA GLY A 190 4.32 27.23 3.21
C GLY A 190 3.25 26.16 3.34
N TYR A 191 3.65 24.88 3.44
CA TYR A 191 2.73 23.78 3.68
C TYR A 191 2.03 23.92 5.04
N SER A 192 2.77 24.19 6.11
CA SER A 192 2.23 24.41 7.44
C SER A 192 1.17 25.51 7.47
N LYS A 193 1.52 26.71 6.99
CA LYS A 193 0.64 27.89 7.09
C LYS A 193 -0.54 27.87 6.13
N LYS A 194 -0.37 27.30 4.91
CA LYS A 194 -1.39 27.39 3.85
C LYS A 194 -2.20 26.11 3.68
N VAL A 195 -1.64 24.94 4.03
CA VAL A 195 -2.31 23.65 3.88
C VAL A 195 -2.75 23.11 5.25
N PHE A 196 -1.78 22.84 6.13
CA PHE A 196 -2.04 22.19 7.41
C PHE A 196 -2.97 23.01 8.31
N ALA A 197 -2.81 24.32 8.37
CA ALA A 197 -3.66 25.21 9.17
C ALA A 197 -5.16 25.13 8.81
N GLN A 198 -5.51 24.73 7.57
CA GLN A 198 -6.90 24.59 7.13
C GLN A 198 -7.51 23.22 7.47
N ILE A 199 -6.67 22.21 7.75
CA ILE A 199 -7.13 20.82 7.92
C ILE A 199 -6.90 20.25 9.32
N LYS A 200 -6.08 20.87 10.15
CA LYS A 200 -5.64 20.35 11.44
C LYS A 200 -6.77 19.99 12.42
N ASP A 201 -7.94 20.59 12.25
CA ASP A 201 -9.13 20.36 13.07
C ASP A 201 -10.17 19.45 12.36
N LEU A 202 -9.83 18.81 11.23
CA LEU A 202 -10.69 17.90 10.46
C LEU A 202 -10.28 16.44 10.71
N PRO A 203 -10.95 15.71 11.64
CA PRO A 203 -10.48 14.40 12.10
C PRO A 203 -10.29 13.38 10.99
N MET A 204 -11.26 13.24 10.05
CA MET A 204 -11.16 12.26 8.97
C MET A 204 -10.01 12.55 8.02
N VAL A 205 -9.80 13.83 7.67
CA VAL A 205 -8.69 14.29 6.81
C VAL A 205 -7.36 14.05 7.50
N MET A 206 -7.26 14.35 8.79
CA MET A 206 -6.02 14.19 9.57
C MET A 206 -5.65 12.71 9.72
N VAL A 207 -6.61 11.82 9.95
CA VAL A 207 -6.33 10.37 10.01
C VAL A 207 -5.81 9.84 8.67
N MET A 208 -6.36 10.31 7.54
CA MET A 208 -5.83 9.98 6.21
C MET A 208 -4.41 10.55 6.01
N LEU A 209 -4.12 11.74 6.55
CA LEU A 209 -2.78 12.32 6.54
C LEU A 209 -1.81 11.49 7.38
N TYR A 210 -2.24 11.04 8.58
CA TYR A 210 -1.43 10.16 9.42
C TYR A 210 -1.19 8.81 8.75
N ALA A 211 -2.18 8.24 8.05
CA ALA A 211 -1.99 7.03 7.27
C ALA A 211 -0.94 7.20 6.17
N SER A 212 -0.96 8.36 5.50
CA SER A 212 0.03 8.70 4.47
C SER A 212 1.45 8.80 5.05
N LEU A 213 1.64 9.56 6.11
CA LEU A 213 2.94 9.74 6.75
C LEU A 213 3.40 8.48 7.49
N GLY A 214 2.52 7.83 8.25
CA GLY A 214 2.82 6.66 9.08
C GLY A 214 3.17 5.40 8.29
N SER A 215 2.86 5.36 6.98
CA SER A 215 3.20 4.22 6.13
C SER A 215 4.68 3.86 6.20
N VAL A 216 5.59 4.83 6.24
CA VAL A 216 7.04 4.59 6.30
C VAL A 216 7.51 3.99 7.62
N LEU A 217 6.65 4.00 8.64
CA LEU A 217 6.97 3.51 9.98
C LEU A 217 6.54 2.05 10.22
N LEU A 218 5.75 1.41 9.32
CA LEU A 218 5.23 0.06 9.56
C LEU A 218 6.32 -0.95 9.90
N ARG A 219 7.43 -0.93 9.15
CA ARG A 219 8.55 -1.86 9.38
C ARG A 219 9.21 -1.64 10.73
N GLU A 220 9.34 -0.40 11.16
CA GLU A 220 9.93 -0.03 12.44
C GLU A 220 9.15 -0.57 13.65
N PHE A 221 7.82 -0.61 13.52
CA PHE A 221 6.92 -1.13 14.57
C PHE A 221 6.48 -2.58 14.35
N GLY A 222 7.06 -3.28 13.37
CA GLY A 222 6.74 -4.68 13.09
C GLY A 222 5.28 -4.92 12.71
N LEU A 223 4.64 -3.96 12.04
CA LEU A 223 3.26 -4.04 11.62
C LEU A 223 3.12 -4.68 10.23
N GLN A 224 2.01 -5.39 10.03
CA GLN A 224 1.60 -5.85 8.71
C GLN A 224 0.93 -4.72 7.94
N PRO A 225 0.96 -4.75 6.60
CA PRO A 225 0.21 -3.81 5.78
C PRO A 225 -1.27 -3.82 6.12
N PHE A 226 -1.88 -2.65 6.11
CA PHE A 226 -3.31 -2.48 6.29
C PHE A 226 -3.84 -1.37 5.37
N ILE A 227 -5.15 -1.23 5.31
CA ILE A 227 -5.82 -0.25 4.47
C ILE A 227 -6.45 0.81 5.36
N VAL A 228 -6.37 2.07 4.94
CA VAL A 228 -7.17 3.16 5.48
C VAL A 228 -8.03 3.71 4.36
N GLU A 229 -9.33 3.67 4.53
CA GLU A 229 -10.27 4.15 3.51
C GLU A 229 -11.20 5.22 4.04
N ILE A 230 -11.58 6.13 3.15
CA ILE A 230 -12.70 7.02 3.37
C ILE A 230 -13.82 6.63 2.40
N SER A 231 -14.99 6.28 2.93
CA SER A 231 -16.13 5.79 2.14
C SER A 231 -17.43 6.50 2.50
N GLY A 232 -18.35 6.60 1.55
CA GLY A 232 -19.64 7.27 1.75
C GLY A 232 -20.16 7.93 0.49
N SER A 233 -21.17 8.79 0.63
CA SER A 233 -21.87 9.45 -0.48
C SER A 233 -20.95 10.16 -1.46
N THR A 234 -21.39 10.30 -2.71
CA THR A 234 -20.68 11.09 -3.73
C THR A 234 -20.54 12.55 -3.33
N SER A 235 -19.54 13.23 -3.88
CA SER A 235 -19.31 14.68 -3.73
C SER A 235 -19.00 15.17 -2.31
N THR A 236 -18.52 14.30 -1.43
CA THR A 236 -18.12 14.66 -0.05
C THR A 236 -16.65 15.04 0.09
N GLY A 237 -15.89 15.16 -1.01
CA GLY A 237 -14.48 15.55 -0.97
C GLY A 237 -13.48 14.37 -0.81
N LYS A 238 -13.89 13.11 -0.99
CA LYS A 238 -13.02 11.92 -0.82
C LYS A 238 -11.79 11.93 -1.73
N THR A 239 -11.99 12.05 -3.05
CA THR A 239 -10.88 12.15 -4.02
C THR A 239 -10.02 13.38 -3.76
N PHE A 240 -10.64 14.48 -3.33
CA PHE A 240 -9.92 15.68 -2.91
C PHE A 240 -8.99 15.39 -1.71
N THR A 241 -9.50 14.68 -0.70
CA THR A 241 -8.70 14.26 0.46
C THR A 241 -7.54 13.36 0.02
N LEU A 242 -7.76 12.44 -0.92
CA LEU A 242 -6.70 11.57 -1.43
C LEU A 242 -5.58 12.39 -2.11
N ASN A 243 -5.94 13.39 -2.93
CA ASN A 243 -4.98 14.31 -3.53
C ASN A 243 -4.20 15.11 -2.46
N LEU A 244 -4.91 15.61 -1.45
CA LEU A 244 -4.30 16.35 -0.35
C LEU A 244 -3.28 15.50 0.41
N VAL A 245 -3.64 14.27 0.80
CA VAL A 245 -2.73 13.43 1.60
C VAL A 245 -1.60 12.79 0.80
N SER A 246 -1.72 12.72 -0.53
CA SER A 246 -0.62 12.36 -1.41
C SER A 246 0.41 13.50 -1.55
N SER A 247 -0.05 14.76 -1.39
CA SER A 247 0.80 15.95 -1.54
C SER A 247 1.95 16.05 -0.52
N VAL A 248 1.89 15.30 0.59
CA VAL A 248 3.03 15.24 1.54
C VAL A 248 4.27 14.61 0.92
N TRP A 249 4.11 13.76 -0.09
CA TRP A 249 5.18 13.04 -0.79
C TRP A 249 5.49 13.62 -2.17
N GLY A 250 4.49 14.18 -2.87
CA GLY A 250 4.70 14.67 -4.23
C GLY A 250 3.43 15.12 -4.93
N THR A 251 3.34 14.83 -6.22
CA THR A 251 2.20 15.21 -7.06
C THR A 251 1.06 14.18 -7.01
N SER A 252 -0.11 14.56 -7.53
CA SER A 252 -1.26 13.66 -7.67
C SER A 252 -1.02 12.46 -8.60
N ASP A 253 0.06 12.44 -9.39
CA ASP A 253 0.46 11.28 -10.19
C ASP A 253 0.87 10.05 -9.35
N LEU A 254 1.03 10.20 -8.03
CA LEU A 254 1.14 9.10 -7.07
C LEU A 254 -0.15 8.29 -6.93
N ILE A 255 -1.30 8.87 -7.33
CA ILE A 255 -2.61 8.24 -7.18
C ILE A 255 -2.90 7.39 -8.41
N THR A 256 -3.35 6.18 -8.15
CA THR A 256 -3.81 5.23 -9.17
C THR A 256 -5.23 4.79 -8.88
N THR A 257 -5.89 4.11 -9.83
CA THR A 257 -7.26 3.62 -9.65
C THR A 257 -7.27 2.15 -9.26
N TRP A 258 -8.41 1.67 -8.73
CA TRP A 258 -8.64 0.25 -8.49
C TRP A 258 -8.78 -0.58 -9.78
N SER A 259 -8.98 0.06 -10.92
CA SER A 259 -9.00 -0.61 -12.24
C SER A 259 -7.59 -1.09 -12.63
N SER A 260 -7.16 -2.17 -12.00
CA SER A 260 -5.82 -2.75 -12.16
C SER A 260 -5.83 -4.25 -11.87
N THR A 261 -4.81 -4.97 -12.36
CA THR A 261 -4.68 -6.40 -12.05
C THR A 261 -4.05 -6.63 -10.68
N GLN A 262 -4.29 -7.80 -10.09
CA GLN A 262 -3.66 -8.22 -8.83
C GLN A 262 -2.12 -8.11 -8.90
N ASN A 263 -1.52 -8.52 -10.02
CA ASN A 263 -0.07 -8.45 -10.22
C ASN A 263 0.46 -7.02 -10.24
N SER A 264 -0.31 -6.09 -10.82
CA SER A 264 0.04 -4.67 -10.81
C SER A 264 0.03 -4.10 -9.40
N ILE A 265 -0.98 -4.46 -8.58
CA ILE A 265 -1.06 -4.04 -7.17
C ILE A 265 0.14 -4.57 -6.39
N GLU A 266 0.47 -5.86 -6.49
CA GLU A 266 1.61 -6.49 -5.81
C GLU A 266 2.95 -5.86 -6.25
N SER A 267 3.12 -5.59 -7.56
CA SER A 267 4.34 -4.96 -8.08
C SER A 267 4.52 -3.54 -7.58
N MET A 268 3.45 -2.75 -7.59
CA MET A 268 3.46 -1.38 -7.09
C MET A 268 3.69 -1.34 -5.56
N ALA A 269 3.00 -2.20 -4.79
CA ALA A 269 3.19 -2.30 -3.35
C ALA A 269 4.64 -2.66 -2.99
N SER A 270 5.25 -3.61 -3.72
CA SER A 270 6.64 -4.01 -3.54
C SER A 270 7.62 -2.90 -3.91
N PHE A 271 7.37 -2.17 -5.00
CA PHE A 271 8.23 -1.06 -5.42
C PHE A 271 8.17 0.10 -4.42
N LEU A 272 6.96 0.51 -3.99
CA LEU A 272 6.78 1.54 -2.95
C LEU A 272 7.31 1.07 -1.60
N ASN A 273 7.22 -0.22 -1.31
CA ASN A 273 7.74 -0.94 -0.15
C ASN A 273 7.27 -0.34 1.20
N SER A 274 7.80 0.83 1.61
CA SER A 274 7.41 1.52 2.85
C SER A 274 6.52 2.74 2.59
N PHE A 275 6.56 3.31 1.38
CA PHE A 275 5.76 4.48 1.04
C PHE A 275 4.28 4.11 0.84
N PRO A 276 3.34 5.03 1.12
CA PRO A 276 1.92 4.76 0.97
C PRO A 276 1.55 4.48 -0.49
N MET A 277 0.57 3.60 -0.68
CA MET A 277 -0.03 3.32 -1.98
C MET A 277 -1.42 3.96 -2.04
N PHE A 278 -1.65 4.84 -3.02
CA PHE A 278 -2.91 5.55 -3.17
C PHE A 278 -3.78 4.92 -4.26
N LYS A 279 -5.03 4.60 -3.91
CA LYS A 279 -6.03 4.00 -4.81
C LYS A 279 -7.35 4.75 -4.75
N ASP A 280 -7.71 5.41 -5.85
CA ASP A 280 -8.98 6.12 -5.96
C ASP A 280 -10.08 5.23 -6.51
N ASP A 281 -11.29 5.43 -6.00
CA ASP A 281 -12.58 4.97 -6.48
C ASP A 281 -12.75 3.47 -6.70
N THR A 282 -13.45 2.82 -5.78
CA THR A 282 -13.81 1.40 -5.86
C THR A 282 -15.05 1.10 -6.70
N ARG A 283 -15.83 2.11 -7.18
CA ARG A 283 -17.14 1.95 -7.83
C ARG A 283 -17.14 1.01 -9.04
N ASN A 284 -16.12 1.16 -9.89
CA ASN A 284 -16.03 0.42 -11.15
C ASN A 284 -15.30 -0.92 -11.01
N THR A 285 -15.08 -1.36 -9.78
CA THR A 285 -14.31 -2.57 -9.50
C THR A 285 -15.20 -3.63 -8.85
N HIS A 286 -15.12 -4.86 -9.35
CA HIS A 286 -15.95 -5.95 -8.84
C HIS A 286 -15.64 -6.22 -7.34
N PRO A 287 -16.63 -6.31 -6.43
CA PRO A 287 -16.42 -6.48 -4.99
C PRO A 287 -15.52 -7.66 -4.62
N LYS A 288 -15.65 -8.82 -5.31
CA LYS A 288 -14.78 -9.98 -5.08
C LYS A 288 -13.30 -9.70 -5.37
N PHE A 289 -13.01 -8.83 -6.37
CA PHE A 289 -11.65 -8.42 -6.66
C PHE A 289 -11.10 -7.54 -5.55
N VAL A 290 -11.84 -6.52 -5.10
CA VAL A 290 -11.44 -5.63 -3.99
C VAL A 290 -11.18 -6.45 -2.73
N THR A 291 -12.08 -7.38 -2.38
CA THR A 291 -11.92 -8.30 -1.25
C THR A 291 -10.63 -9.13 -1.35
N SER A 292 -10.39 -9.75 -2.52
CA SER A 292 -9.19 -10.57 -2.75
C SER A 292 -7.91 -9.73 -2.71
N ALA A 293 -7.94 -8.52 -3.32
CA ALA A 293 -6.82 -7.59 -3.32
C ALA A 293 -6.47 -7.11 -1.90
N THR A 294 -7.49 -6.84 -1.07
CA THR A 294 -7.33 -6.48 0.35
C THR A 294 -6.60 -7.58 1.12
N TYR A 295 -7.02 -8.84 0.99
CA TYR A 295 -6.34 -9.97 1.65
C TYR A 295 -4.89 -10.11 1.20
N ASN A 296 -4.65 -10.09 -0.12
CA ASN A 296 -3.32 -10.25 -0.69
C ASN A 296 -2.40 -9.08 -0.31
N PHE A 297 -2.89 -7.84 -0.39
CA PHE A 297 -2.13 -6.66 0.03
C PHE A 297 -1.74 -6.74 1.52
N SER A 298 -2.70 -7.06 2.38
CA SER A 298 -2.49 -7.11 3.83
C SER A 298 -1.63 -8.29 4.29
N SER A 299 -1.34 -9.28 3.42
CA SER A 299 -0.37 -10.34 3.73
C SER A 299 1.08 -9.81 3.75
N GLY A 300 1.35 -8.72 3.05
CA GLY A 300 2.69 -8.11 2.95
C GLY A 300 3.67 -8.88 2.07
N GLU A 301 3.19 -9.87 1.32
CA GLU A 301 4.00 -10.66 0.39
C GLU A 301 3.19 -11.10 -0.83
N SER A 302 3.87 -11.29 -1.97
CA SER A 302 3.24 -11.78 -3.18
C SER A 302 2.94 -13.28 -3.09
N LYS A 303 1.99 -13.73 -3.92
CA LYS A 303 1.77 -15.18 -4.12
C LYS A 303 3.04 -15.83 -4.67
N SER A 304 3.33 -17.06 -4.20
CA SER A 304 4.40 -17.88 -4.77
C SER A 304 4.10 -18.18 -6.24
N ARG A 305 5.10 -18.01 -7.10
CA ARG A 305 5.00 -18.30 -8.55
C ARG A 305 6.23 -19.06 -8.98
N SER A 306 6.03 -20.06 -9.85
CA SER A 306 7.14 -20.77 -10.51
C SER A 306 7.61 -19.97 -11.71
N ASN A 307 8.91 -19.99 -11.96
CA ASN A 307 9.49 -19.51 -13.21
C ASN A 307 9.48 -20.59 -14.28
N ILE A 308 9.96 -20.24 -15.49
CA ILE A 308 10.04 -21.17 -16.65
C ILE A 308 10.88 -22.42 -16.31
N ASN A 309 11.82 -22.32 -15.39
CA ASN A 309 12.71 -23.41 -14.96
C ASN A 309 12.16 -24.23 -13.81
N LEU A 310 10.86 -24.10 -13.49
CA LEU A 310 10.17 -24.78 -12.37
C LEU A 310 10.75 -24.51 -10.98
N THR A 311 11.56 -23.46 -10.85
CA THR A 311 12.00 -22.95 -9.55
C THR A 311 11.04 -21.86 -9.05
N LEU A 312 10.95 -21.65 -7.74
CA LEU A 312 10.14 -20.58 -7.16
C LEU A 312 10.82 -19.24 -7.37
N ASN A 313 10.07 -18.27 -7.89
CA ASN A 313 10.50 -16.87 -7.87
C ASN A 313 10.60 -16.39 -6.43
N ALA A 314 11.55 -15.51 -6.15
CA ALA A 314 11.61 -14.81 -4.88
C ALA A 314 10.29 -14.07 -4.65
N LYS A 315 9.71 -14.20 -3.46
CA LYS A 315 8.51 -13.47 -3.08
C LYS A 315 8.81 -11.99 -3.01
N LYS A 316 7.93 -11.18 -3.59
CA LYS A 316 7.94 -9.74 -3.39
C LYS A 316 7.36 -9.46 -2.00
N GLU A 317 7.99 -8.57 -1.25
CA GLU A 317 7.54 -8.16 0.09
C GLU A 317 7.32 -6.65 0.14
N TRP A 318 6.39 -6.23 1.00
CA TRP A 318 6.11 -4.81 1.27
C TRP A 318 5.61 -4.62 2.71
N ARG A 319 5.79 -3.40 3.21
CA ARG A 319 5.29 -2.95 4.51
C ARG A 319 4.84 -1.51 4.38
N ASN A 320 3.65 -1.32 3.82
CA ASN A 320 3.08 0.01 3.57
C ASN A 320 1.57 0.04 3.84
N ILE A 321 1.00 1.23 3.86
CA ILE A 321 -0.43 1.47 4.00
C ILE A 321 -1.01 1.72 2.60
N LEU A 322 -2.11 1.05 2.27
CA LEU A 322 -2.93 1.39 1.12
C LEU A 322 -4.00 2.39 1.58
N ILE A 323 -4.04 3.53 0.94
CA ILE A 323 -4.98 4.61 1.22
C ILE A 323 -6.00 4.65 0.08
N SER A 324 -7.28 4.53 0.42
CA SER A 324 -8.34 4.32 -0.57
C SER A 324 -9.52 5.24 -0.38
N THR A 325 -10.27 5.42 -1.47
CA THR A 325 -11.59 6.08 -1.46
C THR A 325 -12.62 5.18 -2.13
N GLY A 326 -13.89 5.34 -1.75
CA GLY A 326 -14.99 4.59 -2.36
C GLY A 326 -16.37 5.12 -1.96
N GLU A 327 -17.42 4.67 -2.63
CA GLU A 327 -18.80 4.95 -2.22
C GLU A 327 -19.30 3.95 -1.16
N SER A 328 -18.93 2.68 -1.34
CA SER A 328 -19.16 1.62 -0.36
C SER A 328 -17.85 1.24 0.31
N SER A 329 -17.90 0.94 1.61
CA SER A 329 -16.69 0.50 2.31
C SER A 329 -16.21 -0.86 1.80
N ILE A 330 -14.89 -1.06 1.81
CA ILE A 330 -14.26 -2.35 1.48
C ILE A 330 -14.79 -3.45 2.41
N ALA A 331 -15.04 -3.13 3.67
CA ALA A 331 -15.61 -4.06 4.63
C ALA A 331 -17.01 -4.53 4.21
N ASN A 332 -17.87 -3.61 3.75
CA ASN A 332 -19.21 -3.95 3.25
C ASN A 332 -19.17 -4.75 1.93
N MET A 333 -18.21 -4.46 1.05
CA MET A 333 -18.02 -5.20 -0.21
C MET A 333 -17.59 -6.65 0.01
N ALA A 334 -17.06 -6.98 1.19
CA ALA A 334 -16.50 -8.29 1.49
C ALA A 334 -17.53 -9.34 1.90
N ASP A 335 -18.84 -9.12 1.70
CA ASP A 335 -19.89 -10.06 2.07
C ASP A 335 -19.62 -10.71 3.44
N GLU A 336 -19.51 -9.88 4.49
CA GLU A 336 -19.39 -10.31 5.89
C GLU A 336 -18.12 -11.11 6.27
N LYS A 337 -17.06 -11.10 5.46
CA LYS A 337 -15.82 -11.77 5.85
C LYS A 337 -15.10 -10.95 6.94
N ALA A 338 -15.27 -11.35 8.18
CA ALA A 338 -14.66 -10.74 9.38
C ALA A 338 -13.14 -10.48 9.24
N GLY A 339 -12.45 -11.29 8.44
CA GLY A 339 -11.03 -11.12 8.16
C GLY A 339 -10.67 -9.85 7.36
N VAL A 340 -11.58 -9.30 6.56
CA VAL A 340 -11.36 -8.02 5.85
C VAL A 340 -11.49 -6.86 6.82
N SER A 341 -12.54 -6.86 7.64
CA SER A 341 -12.78 -5.81 8.64
C SER A 341 -11.61 -5.62 9.62
N ALA A 342 -10.85 -6.68 9.91
CA ALA A 342 -9.66 -6.61 10.75
C ALA A 342 -8.42 -5.99 10.06
N ARG A 343 -8.51 -5.64 8.78
CA ARG A 343 -7.41 -5.13 7.94
C ARG A 343 -7.67 -3.75 7.34
N VAL A 344 -8.86 -3.20 7.58
CA VAL A 344 -9.29 -1.94 6.99
C VAL A 344 -9.78 -1.00 8.09
N VAL A 345 -9.15 0.15 8.22
CA VAL A 345 -9.65 1.28 9.00
C VAL A 345 -10.59 2.06 8.10
N THR A 346 -11.88 1.93 8.35
CA THR A 346 -12.93 2.54 7.52
C THR A 346 -13.44 3.83 8.17
N LEU A 347 -13.30 4.95 7.47
CA LEU A 347 -13.78 6.27 7.86
C LEU A 347 -15.04 6.59 7.02
N GLN A 348 -16.17 6.84 7.67
CA GLN A 348 -17.46 7.05 7.01
C GLN A 348 -18.11 8.41 7.32
N ASP A 349 -17.58 9.15 8.28
CA ASP A 349 -18.07 10.49 8.57
C ASP A 349 -17.66 11.46 7.46
N GLN A 350 -18.41 12.54 7.36
CA GLN A 350 -18.13 13.60 6.39
C GLN A 350 -16.77 14.25 6.68
N PRO A 351 -15.83 14.25 5.70
CA PRO A 351 -14.47 14.73 5.94
C PRO A 351 -14.37 16.26 6.06
N TYR A 352 -15.29 16.99 5.45
CA TYR A 352 -15.30 18.45 5.44
C TYR A 352 -16.67 18.97 5.88
N PRO A 353 -16.73 20.12 6.58
CA PRO A 353 -17.98 20.79 6.90
C PRO A 353 -18.67 21.30 5.62
N ASP A 354 -19.97 21.54 5.71
CA ASP A 354 -20.72 22.22 4.67
C ASP A 354 -20.09 23.59 4.39
N ASN A 355 -20.03 23.98 3.12
CA ASN A 355 -19.40 25.22 2.66
C ASN A 355 -17.88 25.34 2.87
N PHE A 356 -17.15 24.22 2.96
CA PHE A 356 -15.70 24.25 3.01
C PHE A 356 -15.08 24.83 1.73
N ASP A 357 -14.06 25.68 1.87
CA ASP A 357 -13.36 26.28 0.72
C ASP A 357 -12.32 25.34 0.10
N PHE A 358 -12.81 24.44 -0.76
CA PHE A 358 -11.96 23.53 -1.53
C PHE A 358 -11.01 24.26 -2.49
N THR A 359 -11.41 25.41 -3.01
CA THR A 359 -10.63 26.15 -4.02
C THR A 359 -9.33 26.69 -3.44
N THR A 360 -9.41 27.31 -2.27
CA THR A 360 -8.24 27.85 -1.57
C THR A 360 -7.29 26.73 -1.12
N LEU A 361 -7.83 25.63 -0.61
CA LEU A 361 -7.00 24.50 -0.19
C LEU A 361 -6.35 23.79 -1.37
N ASP A 362 -7.06 23.57 -2.50
CA ASP A 362 -6.50 22.97 -3.73
C ASP A 362 -5.30 23.78 -4.25
N LYS A 363 -5.46 25.10 -4.38
CA LYS A 363 -4.38 25.98 -4.78
C LYS A 363 -3.20 25.89 -3.80
N SER A 364 -3.46 25.84 -2.52
CA SER A 364 -2.43 25.81 -1.47
C SER A 364 -1.55 24.57 -1.55
N PHE A 365 -2.11 23.36 -1.66
CA PHE A 365 -1.30 22.14 -1.75
C PHE A 365 -0.69 21.92 -3.14
N ARG A 366 -1.26 22.44 -4.24
CA ARG A 366 -0.61 22.44 -5.56
C ARG A 366 0.61 23.36 -5.65
N GLU A 367 0.68 24.36 -4.77
CA GLU A 367 1.84 25.26 -4.66
C GLU A 367 2.86 24.80 -3.60
N ASN A 368 2.43 23.94 -2.66
CA ASN A 368 3.27 23.44 -1.57
C ASN A 368 3.07 21.93 -1.42
N TYR A 369 3.97 21.10 -1.95
CA TYR A 369 3.92 19.65 -1.86
C TYR A 369 5.30 19.02 -1.76
N GLY A 370 5.39 17.76 -1.33
CA GLY A 370 6.61 16.95 -1.29
C GLY A 370 7.62 17.34 -0.22
N THR A 371 7.29 18.30 0.65
CA THR A 371 8.22 18.81 1.68
C THR A 371 7.98 18.18 3.04
N LEU A 372 6.72 17.89 3.39
CA LEU A 372 6.34 17.41 4.71
C LEU A 372 6.81 15.98 4.98
N GLY A 373 6.66 15.07 4.01
CA GLY A 373 7.06 13.67 4.19
C GLY A 373 8.53 13.51 4.58
N LEU A 374 9.39 14.35 3.99
CA LEU A 374 10.81 14.37 4.30
C LEU A 374 11.10 14.94 5.70
N ALA A 375 10.43 16.01 6.08
CA ALA A 375 10.55 16.58 7.41
C ALA A 375 10.07 15.57 8.48
N PHE A 376 9.00 14.84 8.19
CA PHE A 376 8.47 13.81 9.05
C PHE A 376 9.47 12.66 9.29
N ILE A 377 10.12 12.14 8.24
CA ILE A 377 11.15 11.11 8.38
C ILE A 377 12.30 11.61 9.26
N LYS A 378 12.77 12.82 9.02
CA LYS A 378 13.86 13.43 9.82
C LYS A 378 13.46 13.60 11.29
N GLN A 379 12.24 14.05 11.54
CA GLN A 379 11.72 14.19 12.90
C GLN A 379 11.65 12.84 13.61
N TYR A 380 11.10 11.81 12.96
CA TYR A 380 11.06 10.47 13.52
C TYR A 380 12.45 9.96 13.89
N GLU A 381 13.41 10.03 12.98
CA GLU A 381 14.79 9.56 13.22
C GLU A 381 15.47 10.33 14.35
N SER A 382 15.15 11.62 14.56
CA SER A 382 15.74 12.44 15.62
C SER A 382 15.36 12.00 17.05
N LYS A 383 14.17 11.36 17.22
CA LYS A 383 13.62 10.93 18.52
C LYS A 383 13.08 9.50 18.48
N LYS A 384 13.68 8.64 17.68
CA LYS A 384 13.20 7.28 17.35
C LYS A 384 12.78 6.46 18.59
N ASP A 385 13.61 6.43 19.62
CA ASP A 385 13.35 5.66 20.84
C ASP A 385 12.15 6.22 21.65
N VAL A 386 11.98 7.54 21.66
CA VAL A 386 10.81 8.19 22.30
C VAL A 386 9.53 7.70 21.62
N TYR A 387 9.48 7.78 20.29
CA TYR A 387 8.29 7.36 19.54
C TYR A 387 8.02 5.85 19.61
N LYS A 388 9.06 5.01 19.75
CA LYS A 388 8.88 3.58 20.00
C LYS A 388 8.18 3.31 21.34
N ASN A 389 8.61 3.97 22.39
CA ASN A 389 7.99 3.87 23.72
C ASN A 389 6.54 4.40 23.72
N ALA A 390 6.30 5.49 23.00
CA ALA A 390 4.96 6.06 22.82
C ALA A 390 4.04 5.05 22.09
N PHE A 391 4.51 4.43 21.00
CA PHE A 391 3.77 3.41 20.27
C PHE A 391 3.34 2.24 21.18
N GLU A 392 4.22 1.71 22.02
CA GLU A 392 3.91 0.63 22.96
C GLU A 392 2.81 1.04 23.96
N SER A 393 2.85 2.30 24.40
CA SER A 393 1.84 2.85 25.30
C SER A 393 0.49 2.99 24.61
N TYR A 394 0.47 3.50 23.39
CA TYR A 394 -0.75 3.62 22.57
C TYR A 394 -1.31 2.24 22.20
N GLN A 395 -0.45 1.27 21.90
CA GLN A 395 -0.89 -0.10 21.63
C GLN A 395 -1.60 -0.72 22.85
N ARG A 396 -1.06 -0.52 24.05
CA ARG A 396 -1.72 -0.97 25.30
C ARG A 396 -3.08 -0.31 25.48
N TYR A 397 -3.15 1.01 25.25
CA TYR A 397 -4.38 1.78 25.35
C TYR A 397 -5.48 1.25 24.40
N PHE A 398 -5.20 1.11 23.11
CA PHE A 398 -6.17 0.62 22.13
C PHE A 398 -6.52 -0.86 22.31
N ASN A 399 -5.59 -1.68 22.80
CA ASN A 399 -5.90 -3.08 23.14
C ASN A 399 -6.89 -3.18 24.30
N GLN A 400 -6.81 -2.31 25.30
CA GLN A 400 -7.76 -2.25 26.40
C GLN A 400 -9.13 -1.70 25.97
N LYS A 401 -9.13 -0.72 25.06
CA LYS A 401 -10.34 -0.13 24.49
C LYS A 401 -11.08 -1.10 23.55
N GLY A 402 -10.38 -2.04 22.92
CA GLY A 402 -10.93 -2.99 21.97
C GLY A 402 -11.69 -4.14 22.63
N SER A 403 -12.99 -4.29 22.32
CA SER A 403 -13.88 -5.31 22.92
C SER A 403 -13.79 -6.71 22.28
N ASN A 404 -13.08 -6.87 21.14
CA ASN A 404 -12.97 -8.13 20.43
C ASN A 404 -11.66 -8.22 19.61
N GLU A 405 -11.37 -9.39 19.01
CA GLU A 405 -10.13 -9.65 18.26
C GLU A 405 -9.94 -8.71 17.04
N ILE A 406 -11.04 -8.31 16.37
CA ILE A 406 -10.98 -7.37 15.23
C ILE A 406 -10.52 -6.01 15.73
N MET A 407 -11.13 -5.51 16.81
CA MET A 407 -10.77 -4.23 17.40
C MET A 407 -9.35 -4.22 17.97
N GLN A 408 -8.88 -5.33 18.55
CA GLN A 408 -7.49 -5.45 19.00
C GLN A 408 -6.48 -5.39 17.85
N ARG A 409 -6.81 -5.99 16.69
CA ARG A 409 -5.98 -5.86 15.49
C ARG A 409 -5.97 -4.44 14.94
N LEU A 410 -7.14 -3.80 14.84
CA LEU A 410 -7.27 -2.41 14.44
C LEU A 410 -6.62 -1.46 15.47
N GLY A 411 -6.63 -1.82 16.74
CA GLY A 411 -5.94 -1.09 17.80
C GLY A 411 -4.45 -0.85 17.52
N ARG A 412 -3.75 -1.82 16.89
CA ARG A 412 -2.36 -1.64 16.46
C ARG A 412 -2.23 -0.62 15.33
N ALA A 413 -3.18 -0.61 14.39
CA ALA A 413 -3.22 0.42 13.34
C ALA A 413 -3.46 1.81 13.95
N PHE A 414 -4.42 1.94 14.89
CA PHE A 414 -4.68 3.19 15.58
C PHE A 414 -3.50 3.65 16.43
N ALA A 415 -2.77 2.74 17.07
CA ALA A 415 -1.53 3.08 17.78
C ALA A 415 -0.46 3.67 16.84
N LEU A 416 -0.33 3.13 15.62
CA LEU A 416 0.55 3.71 14.60
C LEU A 416 0.09 5.10 14.17
N LEU A 417 -1.21 5.27 13.89
CA LEU A 417 -1.77 6.55 13.49
C LEU A 417 -1.60 7.60 14.61
N GLN A 418 -1.75 7.19 15.87
CA GLN A 418 -1.57 8.03 17.05
C GLN A 418 -0.11 8.51 17.18
N VAL A 419 0.87 7.60 17.11
CA VAL A 419 2.29 7.99 17.16
C VAL A 419 2.70 8.81 15.94
N THR A 420 2.09 8.58 14.79
CA THR A 420 2.31 9.42 13.60
C THR A 420 1.82 10.84 13.83
N GLY A 421 0.66 11.00 14.48
CA GLY A 421 0.17 12.31 14.90
C GLY A 421 1.13 13.02 15.87
N GLU A 422 1.70 12.28 16.84
CA GLU A 422 2.71 12.82 17.77
C GLU A 422 3.98 13.26 17.06
N VAL A 423 4.53 12.42 16.14
CA VAL A 423 5.71 12.82 15.34
C VAL A 423 5.43 14.09 14.53
N LEU A 424 4.24 14.17 13.90
CA LEU A 424 3.85 15.36 13.14
C LEU A 424 3.70 16.59 14.04
N ASN A 425 3.09 16.43 15.23
CA ASN A 425 2.93 17.50 16.22
C ASN A 425 4.26 18.07 16.71
N ASP A 426 5.29 17.26 16.74
CA ASP A 426 6.65 17.67 17.16
C ASP A 426 7.43 18.43 16.07
N ILE A 427 6.89 18.60 14.87
CA ILE A 427 7.46 19.42 13.80
C ILE A 427 6.97 20.86 13.99
N ASP A 428 7.88 21.82 14.03
CA ASP A 428 7.57 23.23 14.19
C ASP A 428 6.53 23.72 13.17
N GLY A 429 5.46 24.34 13.67
CA GLY A 429 4.32 24.81 12.89
C GLY A 429 3.27 23.75 12.53
N PHE A 430 3.34 22.54 13.13
CA PHE A 430 2.37 21.48 12.93
C PHE A 430 1.68 21.05 14.24
N GLU A 431 1.62 21.94 15.22
CA GLU A 431 0.99 21.69 16.52
C GLU A 431 -0.53 21.52 16.37
N HIS A 432 -1.05 20.44 16.96
CA HIS A 432 -2.47 20.09 16.93
C HIS A 432 -2.83 19.03 17.98
N ASP A 433 -4.10 18.85 18.27
CA ASP A 433 -4.58 17.83 19.21
C ASP A 433 -4.75 16.46 18.53
N HIS A 434 -3.61 15.78 18.29
CA HIS A 434 -3.58 14.47 17.63
C HIS A 434 -4.32 13.39 18.42
N PHE A 435 -4.37 13.49 19.75
CA PHE A 435 -5.07 12.51 20.57
C PHE A 435 -6.59 12.60 20.36
N LYS A 436 -7.16 13.78 20.45
CA LYS A 436 -8.57 14.04 20.19
C LYS A 436 -9.00 13.58 18.79
N ILE A 437 -8.18 13.85 17.78
CA ILE A 437 -8.43 13.46 16.39
C ILE A 437 -8.57 11.93 16.27
N ILE A 438 -7.63 11.19 16.83
CA ILE A 438 -7.61 9.73 16.75
C ILE A 438 -8.76 9.13 17.57
N GLU A 439 -9.06 9.66 18.75
CA GLU A 439 -10.19 9.21 19.56
C GLU A 439 -11.52 9.37 18.81
N GLN A 440 -11.76 10.52 18.22
CA GLN A 440 -12.96 10.78 17.42
C GLN A 440 -13.08 9.82 16.24
N ALA A 441 -11.99 9.57 15.53
CA ALA A 441 -11.98 8.65 14.39
C ALA A 441 -12.19 7.19 14.83
N TYR A 442 -11.60 6.78 15.95
CA TYR A 442 -11.80 5.43 16.50
C TYR A 442 -13.26 5.20 16.90
N ASP A 443 -13.84 6.13 17.64
CA ASP A 443 -15.23 6.02 18.11
C ASP A 443 -16.22 6.06 16.94
N SER A 444 -15.98 6.93 15.96
CA SER A 444 -16.76 6.97 14.72
C SER A 444 -16.67 5.67 13.93
N MET A 445 -15.46 5.12 13.75
CA MET A 445 -15.28 3.84 13.08
C MET A 445 -16.06 2.71 13.78
N VAL A 446 -15.98 2.64 15.11
CA VAL A 446 -16.70 1.63 15.89
C VAL A 446 -18.20 1.78 15.73
N LYS A 447 -18.72 3.02 15.79
CA LYS A 447 -20.15 3.33 15.66
C LYS A 447 -20.69 2.98 14.26
N ASN A 448 -19.94 3.30 13.21
CA ASN A 448 -20.42 3.21 11.82
C ASN A 448 -20.16 1.84 11.19
N ASN A 449 -19.21 1.06 11.71
CA ASN A 449 -18.86 -0.23 11.14
C ASN A 449 -19.57 -1.40 11.84
N LYS A 450 -20.78 -1.70 11.36
CA LYS A 450 -21.59 -2.81 11.88
C LYS A 450 -20.88 -4.17 11.83
N THR A 451 -19.93 -4.36 10.93
CA THR A 451 -19.20 -5.63 10.76
C THR A 451 -18.14 -5.86 11.86
N ILE A 452 -17.77 -4.83 12.62
CA ILE A 452 -16.80 -4.95 13.73
C ILE A 452 -17.33 -5.84 14.85
N ASP A 453 -18.62 -5.78 15.13
CA ASP A 453 -19.27 -6.66 16.11
C ASP A 453 -20.36 -7.53 15.46
N LYS A 454 -19.94 -8.36 14.50
CA LYS A 454 -20.82 -9.28 13.78
C LYS A 454 -21.74 -10.10 14.70
N PRO A 455 -21.28 -10.63 15.86
CA PRO A 455 -22.18 -11.34 16.78
C PRO A 455 -23.31 -10.48 17.34
N LYS A 456 -23.03 -9.22 17.67
CA LYS A 456 -24.03 -8.25 18.12
C LYS A 456 -25.02 -7.92 17.01
N GLN A 457 -24.50 -7.61 15.83
CA GLN A 457 -25.31 -7.29 14.64
C GLN A 457 -26.27 -8.42 14.27
N LEU A 458 -25.79 -9.66 14.21
CA LEU A 458 -26.62 -10.82 13.88
C LEU A 458 -27.68 -11.08 14.95
N LEU A 459 -27.37 -10.81 16.21
CA LEU A 459 -28.38 -10.86 17.27
C LEU A 459 -29.45 -9.77 17.08
N GLU A 460 -29.04 -8.53 16.79
CA GLU A 460 -29.96 -7.41 16.51
C GLU A 460 -30.87 -7.73 15.31
N GLU A 461 -30.35 -8.31 14.24
CA GLU A 461 -31.15 -8.71 13.06
C GLU A 461 -32.19 -9.79 13.41
N ILE A 462 -31.80 -10.77 14.22
CA ILE A 462 -32.73 -11.80 14.70
C ILE A 462 -33.80 -11.16 15.63
N LEU A 463 -33.42 -10.25 16.50
CA LEU A 463 -34.34 -9.55 17.38
C LEU A 463 -35.29 -8.62 16.59
N GLN A 464 -34.82 -7.91 15.59
CA GLN A 464 -35.66 -7.12 14.67
C GLN A 464 -36.66 -8.01 13.92
N TYR A 465 -36.20 -9.17 13.43
CA TYR A 465 -37.09 -10.14 12.80
C TYR A 465 -38.19 -10.61 13.78
N LEU A 466 -37.84 -10.92 15.02
CA LEU A 466 -38.81 -11.34 16.04
C LEU A 466 -39.74 -10.20 16.46
N ASP A 467 -39.24 -8.98 16.53
CA ASP A 467 -40.05 -7.79 16.85
C ASP A 467 -41.09 -7.52 15.76
N ALA A 468 -40.73 -7.66 14.48
CA ALA A 468 -41.63 -7.57 13.35
C ALA A 468 -42.65 -8.75 13.31
N ASN A 469 -42.33 -9.89 13.94
CA ASN A 469 -43.13 -11.12 13.92
C ASN A 469 -43.57 -11.56 15.33
N ARG A 470 -44.00 -10.62 16.17
CA ARG A 470 -44.40 -10.91 17.58
C ARG A 470 -45.50 -11.98 17.69
N ASN A 471 -46.32 -12.17 16.67
CA ASN A 471 -47.34 -13.23 16.61
C ASN A 471 -46.76 -14.65 16.66
N ASN A 472 -45.44 -14.83 16.41
CA ASN A 472 -44.73 -16.09 16.52
C ASN A 472 -43.99 -16.25 17.86
N ILE A 473 -44.22 -15.34 18.81
CA ILE A 473 -43.68 -15.37 20.17
C ILE A 473 -44.79 -15.87 21.12
N VAL A 474 -44.42 -16.74 22.04
CA VAL A 474 -45.30 -17.22 23.12
C VAL A 474 -44.64 -17.01 24.46
N GLY A 475 -45.37 -17.17 25.54
CA GLY A 475 -44.85 -17.10 26.92
C GLY A 475 -45.52 -16.04 27.76
N ASP A 476 -44.78 -15.44 28.71
CA ASP A 476 -45.34 -14.53 29.70
C ASP A 476 -45.86 -13.25 29.04
N GLY A 477 -47.18 -13.01 29.09
CA GLY A 477 -47.82 -11.85 28.44
C GLY A 477 -48.19 -12.04 26.97
N TYR A 478 -47.87 -13.18 26.35
CA TYR A 478 -48.22 -13.49 24.95
C TYR A 478 -49.39 -14.50 24.88
N SER A 479 -50.33 -14.25 23.98
CA SER A 479 -51.39 -15.19 23.64
C SER A 479 -50.84 -16.37 22.82
N SER A 480 -51.58 -17.47 22.73
CA SER A 480 -51.22 -18.62 21.90
C SER A 480 -51.10 -18.21 20.42
N VAL A 481 -50.10 -18.79 19.73
CA VAL A 481 -49.91 -18.61 18.25
C VAL A 481 -51.19 -19.05 17.54
N LYS A 482 -51.79 -18.15 16.77
CA LYS A 482 -53.03 -18.43 16.01
C LYS A 482 -52.77 -19.09 14.66
N ASN A 483 -51.65 -18.81 14.03
CA ASN A 483 -51.23 -19.41 12.74
C ASN A 483 -49.72 -19.28 12.61
N GLY A 484 -48.99 -20.38 12.59
CA GLY A 484 -47.55 -20.41 12.32
C GLY A 484 -46.71 -21.08 13.40
N ASP A 485 -45.40 -21.28 13.10
CA ASP A 485 -44.45 -21.91 14.02
C ASP A 485 -43.98 -20.94 15.10
N ILE A 486 -43.87 -21.46 16.32
CA ILE A 486 -43.28 -20.70 17.44
C ILE A 486 -41.81 -20.43 17.09
N LYS A 487 -41.38 -19.16 17.11
CA LYS A 487 -40.01 -18.72 16.84
C LYS A 487 -39.24 -18.38 18.12
N ALA A 488 -39.90 -17.87 19.12
CA ALA A 488 -39.31 -17.57 20.41
C ALA A 488 -40.30 -17.74 21.58
N ILE A 489 -39.75 -17.91 22.78
CA ILE A 489 -40.52 -18.01 24.04
C ILE A 489 -40.04 -16.90 24.98
N TYR A 490 -40.90 -15.95 25.28
CA TYR A 490 -40.61 -14.87 26.24
C TYR A 490 -40.83 -15.33 27.68
N LYS A 491 -39.86 -15.03 28.50
CA LYS A 491 -39.92 -15.15 29.96
C LYS A 491 -39.50 -13.81 30.60
N ARG A 492 -39.93 -13.55 31.80
CA ARG A 492 -39.65 -12.28 32.48
C ARG A 492 -38.16 -11.90 32.50
N ASP A 493 -37.27 -12.89 32.60
CA ASP A 493 -35.81 -12.69 32.70
C ASP A 493 -35.05 -12.86 31.39
N TYR A 494 -35.68 -13.39 30.33
CA TYR A 494 -35.02 -13.67 29.05
C TYR A 494 -36.01 -13.92 27.91
N LEU A 495 -35.50 -13.75 26.70
CA LEU A 495 -36.13 -14.23 25.45
C LEU A 495 -35.40 -15.49 24.95
N CYS A 496 -36.08 -16.64 24.95
CA CYS A 496 -35.54 -17.87 24.40
C CYS A 496 -35.86 -17.96 22.89
N ILE A 497 -34.88 -17.68 22.03
CA ILE A 497 -35.00 -17.82 20.59
C ILE A 497 -34.80 -19.28 20.24
N LEU A 498 -35.74 -19.90 19.53
CA LEU A 498 -35.68 -21.32 19.23
C LEU A 498 -34.49 -21.66 18.31
N GLY A 499 -33.88 -22.84 18.54
CA GLY A 499 -32.65 -23.22 17.83
C GLY A 499 -32.79 -23.24 16.33
N GLU A 500 -33.97 -23.59 15.78
CA GLU A 500 -34.25 -23.55 14.34
C GLU A 500 -34.27 -22.11 13.80
N THR A 501 -34.90 -21.17 14.51
CA THR A 501 -34.91 -19.76 14.13
C THR A 501 -33.51 -19.17 14.03
N VAL A 502 -32.64 -19.50 14.99
CA VAL A 502 -31.25 -19.06 14.98
C VAL A 502 -30.47 -19.74 13.86
N LYS A 503 -30.70 -21.04 13.62
CA LYS A 503 -30.05 -21.81 12.54
C LYS A 503 -30.44 -21.29 11.15
N GLU A 504 -31.69 -20.94 10.93
CA GLU A 504 -32.15 -20.34 9.65
C GLU A 504 -31.40 -19.05 9.32
N LYS A 505 -31.08 -18.23 10.34
CA LYS A 505 -30.42 -16.94 10.18
C LYS A 505 -28.90 -17.05 10.13
N LEU A 506 -28.29 -17.95 10.92
CA LEU A 506 -26.83 -18.03 11.06
C LEU A 506 -26.18 -19.09 10.14
N THR A 507 -26.96 -20.00 9.53
CA THR A 507 -26.51 -21.03 8.58
C THR A 507 -25.21 -21.74 9.02
N HIS A 508 -24.09 -21.50 8.34
CA HIS A 508 -22.80 -22.14 8.61
C HIS A 508 -22.03 -21.56 9.81
N GLU A 509 -22.45 -20.41 10.35
CA GLU A 509 -21.74 -19.71 11.44
C GLU A 509 -22.35 -19.94 12.81
N LEU A 510 -23.36 -20.80 12.91
CA LEU A 510 -24.14 -21.01 14.14
C LEU A 510 -23.26 -21.23 15.38
N GLN A 511 -22.32 -22.17 15.33
CA GLN A 511 -21.47 -22.51 16.48
C GLN A 511 -20.53 -21.36 16.87
N THR A 512 -19.96 -20.69 15.87
CA THR A 512 -19.02 -19.57 16.09
C THR A 512 -19.72 -18.39 16.73
N ILE A 513 -20.86 -17.97 16.18
CA ILE A 513 -21.60 -16.78 16.65
C ILE A 513 -22.23 -17.03 18.03
N THR A 514 -22.87 -18.18 18.23
CA THR A 514 -23.48 -18.49 19.55
C THR A 514 -22.44 -18.68 20.64
N GLY A 515 -21.24 -19.20 20.31
CA GLY A 515 -20.11 -19.25 21.22
C GLY A 515 -19.59 -17.84 21.60
N GLN A 516 -19.65 -16.88 20.66
CA GLN A 516 -19.30 -15.49 20.95
C GLN A 516 -20.38 -14.78 21.78
N TRP A 517 -21.68 -15.08 21.58
CA TRP A 517 -22.74 -14.60 22.47
C TRP A 517 -22.54 -15.07 23.91
N ASP A 518 -22.09 -16.31 24.11
CA ASP A 518 -21.75 -16.82 25.43
C ASP A 518 -20.58 -16.07 26.07
N LYS A 519 -19.48 -15.91 25.33
CA LYS A 519 -18.30 -15.15 25.80
C LYS A 519 -18.63 -13.71 26.17
N LYS A 520 -19.59 -13.08 25.47
CA LYS A 520 -20.08 -11.73 25.74
C LYS A 520 -21.11 -11.69 26.90
N GLY A 521 -21.47 -12.83 27.48
CA GLY A 521 -22.44 -12.89 28.54
C GLY A 521 -23.90 -12.65 28.12
N TYR A 522 -24.20 -12.74 26.82
CA TYR A 522 -25.54 -12.52 26.27
C TYR A 522 -26.50 -13.66 26.61
N LEU A 523 -25.97 -14.88 26.82
CA LEU A 523 -26.78 -16.08 27.04
C LEU A 523 -26.98 -16.42 28.49
N ILE A 524 -28.15 -17.00 28.78
CA ILE A 524 -28.38 -17.80 29.96
C ILE A 524 -28.24 -19.27 29.58
N LYS A 525 -27.18 -19.92 30.05
CA LYS A 525 -26.89 -21.33 29.73
C LYS A 525 -27.96 -22.28 30.22
N GLY A 526 -28.07 -23.41 29.55
CA GLY A 526 -28.85 -24.54 29.98
C GLY A 526 -28.10 -25.44 30.98
N GLU A 527 -28.68 -26.58 31.29
CA GLU A 527 -28.04 -27.61 32.12
C GLU A 527 -26.72 -28.09 31.51
N LYS A 528 -25.72 -28.39 32.38
CA LYS A 528 -24.39 -28.84 32.00
C LYS A 528 -23.68 -27.86 31.06
N ASP A 529 -23.81 -26.56 31.29
CA ASP A 529 -23.19 -25.46 30.56
C ASP A 529 -23.47 -25.44 29.05
N ARG A 530 -24.56 -26.02 28.61
CA ARG A 530 -24.97 -26.00 27.20
C ARG A 530 -25.41 -24.59 26.79
N LEU A 531 -25.00 -24.13 25.60
CA LEU A 531 -25.40 -22.81 25.06
C LEU A 531 -26.94 -22.71 24.88
N GLN A 532 -27.59 -23.83 24.55
CA GLN A 532 -29.05 -23.89 24.46
C GLN A 532 -29.68 -24.25 25.80
N LYS A 533 -30.69 -23.48 26.18
CA LYS A 533 -31.52 -23.70 27.35
C LYS A 533 -32.80 -24.43 26.97
N GLN A 534 -33.23 -25.40 27.82
CA GLN A 534 -34.52 -26.05 27.67
C GLN A 534 -35.58 -25.19 28.39
N VAL A 535 -36.64 -24.80 27.70
CA VAL A 535 -37.76 -24.00 28.20
C VAL A 535 -39.06 -24.77 27.98
N LYS A 536 -39.90 -24.85 29.04
CA LYS A 536 -41.22 -25.47 28.94
C LYS A 536 -42.25 -24.37 28.64
N HIS A 537 -43.07 -24.61 27.60
CA HIS A 537 -44.28 -23.84 27.34
C HIS A 537 -45.45 -24.82 27.22
N GLN A 538 -46.49 -24.62 28.07
CA GLN A 538 -47.58 -25.60 28.27
C GLN A 538 -47.01 -27.00 28.61
N THR A 539 -47.33 -28.03 27.85
CA THR A 539 -46.84 -29.40 28.02
C THR A 539 -45.59 -29.73 27.25
N VAL A 540 -45.17 -28.84 26.32
CA VAL A 540 -44.06 -29.09 25.37
C VAL A 540 -42.76 -28.48 25.87
N LYS A 541 -41.64 -29.18 25.68
CA LYS A 541 -40.27 -28.74 25.96
C LYS A 541 -39.61 -28.28 24.69
N TYR A 542 -39.11 -27.06 24.68
CA TYR A 542 -38.40 -26.44 23.56
C TYR A 542 -36.93 -26.22 23.94
N ARG A 543 -36.05 -26.16 22.96
CA ARG A 543 -34.64 -25.79 23.14
C ARG A 543 -34.30 -24.56 22.29
N GLY A 544 -33.60 -23.61 22.89
CA GLY A 544 -33.21 -22.39 22.21
C GLY A 544 -32.13 -21.63 22.95
N PHE A 545 -31.72 -20.51 22.41
CA PHE A 545 -30.74 -19.59 22.98
C PHE A 545 -31.47 -18.54 23.80
N ALA A 546 -31.23 -18.54 25.10
CA ALA A 546 -31.90 -17.65 26.04
C ALA A 546 -31.10 -16.36 26.21
N ILE A 547 -31.57 -15.28 25.57
CA ILE A 547 -30.93 -13.95 25.63
C ILE A 547 -31.42 -13.22 26.90
N ARG A 548 -30.50 -12.68 27.70
CA ARG A 548 -30.77 -11.97 28.93
C ARG A 548 -31.64 -10.72 28.71
N GLN A 549 -32.52 -10.40 29.62
CA GLN A 549 -33.37 -9.20 29.53
C GLN A 549 -32.56 -7.90 29.51
N GLU A 550 -31.43 -7.86 30.22
CA GLU A 550 -30.54 -6.70 30.26
C GLU A 550 -29.94 -6.43 28.85
N VAL A 551 -29.55 -7.50 28.16
CA VAL A 551 -29.01 -7.42 26.78
C VAL A 551 -30.08 -6.96 25.79
N LEU A 552 -31.32 -7.43 25.92
CA LEU A 552 -32.44 -6.96 25.09
C LEU A 552 -32.64 -5.45 25.24
N LYS A 553 -32.62 -4.94 26.48
CA LYS A 553 -32.74 -3.50 26.76
C LYS A 553 -31.55 -2.70 26.24
N GLU A 554 -30.35 -3.21 26.43
CA GLU A 554 -29.11 -2.59 25.89
C GLU A 554 -29.18 -2.45 24.37
N LEU A 555 -29.75 -3.45 23.68
CA LEU A 555 -29.92 -3.45 22.21
C LEU A 555 -31.18 -2.68 21.76
N GLY A 556 -31.92 -2.07 22.68
CA GLY A 556 -33.10 -1.26 22.36
C GLY A 556 -34.38 -2.05 22.10
N PHE A 557 -34.44 -3.34 22.49
CA PHE A 557 -35.62 -4.18 22.30
C PHE A 557 -36.37 -4.40 23.60
N ASP A 558 -37.70 -4.23 23.54
CA ASP A 558 -38.60 -4.55 24.64
C ASP A 558 -39.67 -5.54 24.16
N PHE A 559 -39.58 -6.76 24.68
CA PHE A 559 -40.55 -7.83 24.44
C PHE A 559 -41.51 -8.04 25.62
N SER A 560 -41.53 -7.15 26.61
CA SER A 560 -42.39 -7.28 27.80
C SER A 560 -43.89 -7.06 27.53
N ASN A 561 -44.21 -6.35 26.44
CA ASN A 561 -45.58 -6.09 26.04
C ASN A 561 -45.91 -6.86 24.73
N SER A 562 -46.97 -7.69 24.78
CA SER A 562 -47.58 -8.18 23.53
C SER A 562 -48.15 -6.98 22.76
N TYR A 563 -47.66 -6.76 21.54
CA TYR A 563 -48.20 -5.73 20.66
C TYR A 563 -49.69 -6.02 20.41
N ASN A 564 -50.56 -5.14 20.90
CA ASN A 564 -51.98 -5.18 20.58
C ASN A 564 -52.21 -4.33 19.33
N PRO A 565 -52.45 -4.91 18.13
CA PRO A 565 -52.65 -4.15 16.89
C PRO A 565 -53.92 -3.27 16.93
N ASN A 566 -54.77 -3.40 17.97
CA ASN A 566 -56.03 -2.65 18.15
C ASN A 566 -55.94 -1.48 19.15
N SER A 567 -54.73 -1.12 19.64
CA SER A 567 -54.58 -0.02 20.62
C SER A 567 -54.25 1.34 20.03
N ASN A 568 -54.33 1.51 18.71
CA ASN A 568 -54.27 2.82 18.05
C ASN A 568 -55.65 3.14 17.44
N TYR A 569 -56.54 3.60 18.24
CA TYR A 569 -57.62 4.56 17.94
C TYR A 569 -58.02 5.30 19.19
#